data_6fb873ae22a7c3d5d461a1db48cd3a5d
#
_entry.id   6fb873ae22a7c3d5d461a1db48cd3a5d
#
_cell.length_a   1.000
_cell.length_b   1.000
_cell.length_c   1.000
_cell.angle_alpha   90.00
_cell.angle_beta   90.00
_cell.angle_gamma   90.00
#
_symmetry.space_group_name_H-M   'P 1'
#
loop_
_entity.id
_entity.type
_entity.pdbx_description
1 polymer ?
#
loop_
_entity_poly.entity_id
_entity_poly.type
_entity_poly.pdbx_seq_one_letter_code
_entity_poly.pdbx_strand_id
1 'polypeptide(L)'
;MCIRDRGYSDDSGFAYAPSMPVEQIYIVVTEDGIRSFKWKGMSQEEKIVTENVKLLAFDEIENRLIDQVKYLYPSSQPAEDKTIFGYDVATVELGYTYIPAYKNPQNAWLVPAWFFTISESEDTTAELGTAGKKIEGYQTDYIVLNATDGGRIGSYWR
;
A
#
# COMPACT_ATOMS: atom_id res chain seq x y z
N MET A 1 -7.81 24.89 3.47
CA MET A 1 -8.20 23.81 2.54
C MET A 1 -6.92 23.06 2.18
N CYS A 2 -6.77 21.84 2.62
CA CYS A 2 -5.58 21.02 2.31
C CYS A 2 -5.95 20.15 1.12
N ILE A 3 -5.39 20.43 -0.05
CA ILE A 3 -5.51 19.53 -1.19
C ILE A 3 -4.45 18.46 -0.96
N ARG A 4 -4.89 17.32 -0.46
CA ARG A 4 -4.08 16.12 -0.33
C ARG A 4 -4.19 15.38 -1.66
N ASP A 5 -3.19 15.50 -2.50
CA ASP A 5 -3.04 14.55 -3.59
C ASP A 5 -2.72 13.19 -2.98
N ARG A 6 -3.34 12.14 -3.48
CA ARG A 6 -3.37 10.83 -2.81
C ARG A 6 -2.01 10.11 -2.86
N GLY A 7 -1.04 10.67 -2.15
CA GLY A 7 0.02 9.85 -1.62
C GLY A 7 -0.54 9.18 -0.38
N TYR A 8 -0.61 7.88 -0.36
CA TYR A 8 -1.11 7.11 0.77
C TYR A 8 -0.34 7.48 2.05
N SER A 9 -0.90 8.36 2.84
CA SER A 9 -0.62 8.45 4.26
C SER A 9 -1.98 8.32 4.93
N ASP A 10 -2.26 7.17 5.51
CA ASP A 10 -3.35 7.12 6.44
C ASP A 10 -2.97 7.88 7.72
N ASP A 11 -3.97 8.25 8.52
CA ASP A 11 -3.76 8.92 9.80
C ASP A 11 -3.14 7.99 10.85
N SER A 12 -2.89 6.70 10.53
CA SER A 12 -2.27 5.70 11.40
C SER A 12 -0.75 5.81 11.48
N GLY A 13 -0.13 6.68 10.68
CA GLY A 13 1.33 6.89 10.68
C GLY A 13 2.11 5.83 9.88
N PHE A 14 1.45 4.88 9.26
CA PHE A 14 2.06 4.00 8.28
C PHE A 14 2.10 4.72 6.93
N ALA A 15 3.15 5.52 6.73
CA ALA A 15 3.45 6.01 5.42
C ALA A 15 3.90 4.82 4.56
N TYR A 16 3.08 4.40 3.60
CA TYR A 16 3.61 3.73 2.43
C TYR A 16 4.47 4.77 1.72
N ALA A 17 5.73 4.84 2.14
CA ALA A 17 6.69 5.68 1.48
C ALA A 17 7.28 4.85 0.34
N PRO A 18 6.91 5.09 -0.92
CA PRO A 18 7.76 4.68 -2.02
C PRO A 18 9.16 5.24 -1.70
N SER A 19 10.20 4.54 -2.15
CA SER A 19 11.60 4.97 -2.00
C SER A 19 11.90 6.36 -2.61
N MET A 20 10.92 6.97 -3.24
CA MET A 20 10.90 8.36 -3.69
C MET A 20 9.99 9.17 -2.78
N PRO A 21 10.37 10.40 -2.40
CA PRO A 21 9.53 11.26 -1.61
C PRO A 21 8.22 11.54 -2.35
N VAL A 22 7.10 11.31 -1.66
CA VAL A 22 5.78 11.65 -2.16
C VAL A 22 5.74 13.16 -2.39
N GLU A 23 5.24 13.57 -3.56
CA GLU A 23 5.05 14.98 -3.87
C GLU A 23 3.99 15.57 -2.94
N GLN A 24 4.36 16.63 -2.22
CA GLN A 24 3.51 17.23 -1.21
C GLN A 24 3.55 18.76 -1.30
N ILE A 25 2.38 19.38 -1.29
CA ILE A 25 2.22 20.82 -1.20
C ILE A 25 1.60 21.18 0.15
N TYR A 26 2.31 21.99 0.93
CA TYR A 26 1.83 22.54 2.18
C TYR A 26 1.56 24.02 2.00
N ILE A 27 0.33 24.45 2.28
CA ILE A 27 -0.06 25.86 2.24
C ILE A 27 -0.65 26.23 3.59
N VAL A 28 -0.08 27.24 4.23
CA VAL A 28 -0.64 27.86 5.43
C VAL A 28 -1.31 29.15 5.02
N VAL A 29 -2.63 29.22 5.22
CA VAL A 29 -3.45 30.39 4.94
C VAL A 29 -3.88 31.03 6.25
N THR A 30 -3.72 32.35 6.37
CA THR A 30 -4.19 33.18 7.49
C THR A 30 -5.20 34.19 6.98
N GLU A 31 -5.76 35.01 7.88
CA GLU A 31 -6.65 36.11 7.51
C GLU A 31 -5.98 37.14 6.58
N ASP A 32 -4.64 37.26 6.68
CA ASP A 32 -3.82 38.15 5.85
C ASP A 32 -3.39 37.54 4.51
N GLY A 33 -3.77 36.26 4.23
CA GLY A 33 -3.42 35.56 3.00
C GLY A 33 -2.50 34.35 3.21
N ILE A 34 -1.71 34.00 2.19
CA ILE A 34 -0.81 32.84 2.25
C ILE A 34 0.45 33.22 3.06
N ARG A 35 0.56 32.59 4.25
CA ARG A 35 1.71 32.78 5.14
C ARG A 35 2.90 31.91 4.77
N SER A 36 2.65 30.70 4.27
CA SER A 36 3.71 29.74 3.92
C SER A 36 3.26 28.86 2.76
N PHE A 37 4.18 28.62 1.84
CA PHE A 37 4.05 27.65 0.77
C PHE A 37 5.29 26.75 0.77
N LYS A 38 5.08 25.46 0.82
CA LYS A 38 6.14 24.45 0.75
C LYS A 38 5.76 23.38 -0.26
N TRP A 39 6.62 23.17 -1.25
CA TRP A 39 6.50 22.07 -2.19
C TRP A 39 7.70 21.14 -2.01
N LYS A 40 7.45 19.87 -1.76
CA LYS A 40 8.46 18.82 -1.54
C LYS A 40 8.23 17.67 -2.51
N GLY A 41 9.30 16.93 -2.83
CA GLY A 41 9.23 15.74 -3.67
C GLY A 41 8.81 16.03 -5.11
N MET A 42 9.05 17.25 -5.59
CA MET A 42 8.70 17.64 -6.96
C MET A 42 9.39 16.73 -7.95
N SER A 43 8.60 16.06 -8.79
CA SER A 43 9.06 15.21 -9.87
C SER A 43 8.80 15.88 -11.23
N GLN A 44 9.65 15.58 -12.17
CA GLN A 44 9.50 16.02 -13.56
C GLN A 44 9.46 14.80 -14.46
N GLU A 45 8.45 14.75 -15.33
CA GLU A 45 8.41 13.76 -16.39
C GLU A 45 9.58 13.98 -17.37
N GLU A 46 10.41 12.97 -17.55
CA GLU A 46 11.54 13.01 -18.46
C GLU A 46 11.15 12.48 -19.84
N LYS A 47 10.46 11.35 -19.86
CA LYS A 47 9.98 10.72 -21.11
C LYS A 47 8.94 9.63 -20.85
N ILE A 48 8.08 9.41 -21.83
CA ILE A 48 7.23 8.24 -21.90
C ILE A 48 8.06 7.07 -22.45
N VAL A 49 8.15 5.98 -21.68
CA VAL A 49 8.94 4.80 -22.07
C VAL A 49 8.12 3.81 -22.87
N THR A 50 6.85 3.64 -22.49
CA THR A 50 5.93 2.72 -23.17
C THR A 50 4.54 3.34 -23.21
N GLU A 51 3.99 3.47 -24.39
CA GLU A 51 2.60 3.87 -24.62
C GLU A 51 1.69 2.64 -24.64
N ASN A 52 0.42 2.81 -24.26
CA ASN A 52 -0.61 1.76 -24.31
C ASN A 52 -0.20 0.48 -23.58
N VAL A 53 0.30 0.63 -22.35
CA VAL A 53 0.74 -0.48 -21.52
C VAL A 53 -0.43 -1.46 -21.31
N LYS A 54 -0.22 -2.74 -21.67
CA LYS A 54 -1.19 -3.80 -21.42
C LYS A 54 -1.12 -4.22 -19.96
N LEU A 55 -2.25 -4.13 -19.27
CA LEU A 55 -2.40 -4.63 -17.92
C LEU A 55 -2.72 -6.13 -17.94
N LEU A 56 -2.31 -6.83 -16.90
CA LEU A 56 -2.79 -8.18 -16.62
C LEU A 56 -4.30 -8.17 -16.35
N ALA A 57 -4.96 -9.27 -16.65
CA ALA A 57 -6.34 -9.47 -16.26
C ALA A 57 -6.46 -9.49 -14.73
N PHE A 58 -7.59 -9.03 -14.20
CA PHE A 58 -7.73 -8.87 -12.74
C PHE A 58 -7.66 -10.23 -12.01
N ASP A 59 -8.17 -11.29 -12.60
CA ASP A 59 -8.07 -12.66 -12.05
C ASP A 59 -6.62 -13.15 -11.91
N GLU A 60 -5.73 -12.75 -12.82
CA GLU A 60 -4.29 -13.03 -12.69
C GLU A 60 -3.67 -12.23 -11.52
N ILE A 61 -4.08 -10.96 -11.35
CA ILE A 61 -3.66 -10.11 -10.23
C ILE A 61 -4.18 -10.67 -8.90
N GLU A 62 -5.44 -11.12 -8.86
CA GLU A 62 -6.02 -11.75 -7.67
C GLU A 62 -5.24 -13.01 -7.24
N ASN A 63 -4.89 -13.88 -8.19
CA ASN A 63 -4.06 -15.04 -7.89
C ASN A 63 -2.68 -14.65 -7.33
N ARG A 64 -2.05 -13.59 -7.87
CA ARG A 64 -0.79 -13.05 -7.34
C ARG A 64 -0.95 -12.49 -5.92
N LEU A 65 -2.07 -11.80 -5.67
CA LEU A 65 -2.38 -11.31 -4.32
C LEU A 65 -2.49 -12.45 -3.32
N ILE A 66 -3.24 -13.51 -3.66
CA ILE A 66 -3.39 -14.70 -2.80
C ILE A 66 -2.03 -15.31 -2.47
N ASP A 67 -1.15 -15.44 -3.46
CA ASP A 67 0.20 -15.96 -3.24
C ASP A 67 1.03 -15.03 -2.34
N GLN A 68 0.89 -13.71 -2.49
CA GLN A 68 1.57 -12.74 -1.61
C GLN A 68 1.04 -12.80 -0.17
N VAL A 69 -0.27 -12.89 0.02
CA VAL A 69 -0.89 -13.03 1.35
C VAL A 69 -0.37 -14.30 2.03
N LYS A 70 -0.38 -15.45 1.34
CA LYS A 70 0.16 -16.70 1.89
C LYS A 70 1.64 -16.62 2.26
N TYR A 71 2.43 -15.86 1.50
CA TYR A 71 3.86 -15.68 1.77
C TYR A 71 4.12 -14.74 2.94
N LEU A 72 3.35 -13.65 3.04
CA LEU A 72 3.54 -12.61 4.06
C LEU A 72 2.99 -13.05 5.43
N TYR A 73 1.90 -13.80 5.41
CA TYR A 73 1.18 -14.23 6.59
C TYR A 73 1.15 -15.78 6.67
N PRO A 74 2.32 -16.42 6.78
CA PRO A 74 2.36 -17.85 6.92
C PRO A 74 1.64 -18.23 8.21
N SER A 75 0.78 -19.23 8.13
CA SER A 75 0.07 -19.80 9.29
C SER A 75 1.04 -20.58 10.18
N SER A 76 2.06 -19.89 10.69
CA SER A 76 3.08 -20.45 11.60
C SER A 76 2.60 -20.34 13.05
N GLN A 77 1.41 -20.83 13.35
CA GLN A 77 0.98 -20.92 14.73
C GLN A 77 1.57 -22.19 15.38
N PRO A 78 2.03 -22.10 16.64
CA PRO A 78 2.32 -23.30 17.42
C PRO A 78 1.08 -24.20 17.43
N ALA A 79 1.28 -25.52 17.35
CA ALA A 79 0.16 -26.47 17.32
C ALA A 79 -0.77 -26.38 18.55
N GLU A 80 -0.37 -25.67 19.59
CA GLU A 80 -1.11 -25.44 20.83
C GLU A 80 -1.98 -24.17 20.79
N ASP A 81 -1.68 -23.21 19.90
CA ASP A 81 -2.43 -21.98 19.74
C ASP A 81 -3.61 -22.22 18.77
N LYS A 82 -4.83 -22.01 19.27
CA LYS A 82 -6.07 -22.17 18.51
C LYS A 82 -6.63 -20.85 18.00
N THR A 83 -5.88 -19.77 18.13
CA THR A 83 -6.24 -18.46 17.55
C THR A 83 -6.27 -18.59 16.04
N ILE A 84 -7.36 -18.16 15.42
CA ILE A 84 -7.52 -18.15 13.96
C ILE A 84 -7.35 -16.72 13.47
N PHE A 85 -6.36 -16.51 12.60
CA PHE A 85 -6.20 -15.23 11.89
C PHE A 85 -6.88 -15.32 10.53
N GLY A 86 -7.68 -14.28 10.24
CA GLY A 86 -8.31 -14.09 8.94
C GLY A 86 -7.74 -12.84 8.27
N TYR A 87 -7.67 -12.85 6.93
CA TYR A 87 -7.18 -11.74 6.13
C TYR A 87 -8.20 -11.43 5.04
N ASP A 88 -8.79 -10.24 5.11
CA ASP A 88 -9.82 -9.79 4.19
C ASP A 88 -9.31 -8.61 3.36
N VAL A 89 -9.71 -8.53 2.10
CA VAL A 89 -9.40 -7.38 1.25
C VAL A 89 -10.45 -6.30 1.50
N ALA A 90 -10.06 -5.23 2.19
CA ALA A 90 -10.95 -4.13 2.53
C ALA A 90 -11.14 -3.16 1.36
N THR A 91 -10.08 -2.86 0.60
CA THR A 91 -10.16 -2.01 -0.59
C THR A 91 -9.28 -2.52 -1.72
N VAL A 92 -9.68 -2.20 -2.96
CA VAL A 92 -8.93 -2.48 -4.19
C VAL A 92 -8.95 -1.23 -5.05
N GLU A 93 -7.79 -0.71 -5.40
CA GLU A 93 -7.67 0.49 -6.24
C GLU A 93 -6.63 0.29 -7.34
N LEU A 94 -6.93 0.75 -8.56
CA LEU A 94 -5.95 0.85 -9.64
C LEU A 94 -5.44 2.28 -9.72
N GLY A 95 -4.13 2.45 -9.68
CA GLY A 95 -3.49 3.76 -9.72
C GLY A 95 -2.08 3.68 -10.30
N TYR A 96 -1.25 4.62 -9.93
CA TYR A 96 0.15 4.67 -10.33
C TYR A 96 1.05 4.78 -9.10
N THR A 97 2.23 4.16 -9.20
CA THR A 97 3.27 4.28 -8.17
C THR A 97 4.65 4.38 -8.80
N TYR A 98 5.61 4.86 -8.01
CA TYR A 98 7.00 4.96 -8.44
C TYR A 98 7.79 3.70 -8.07
N ILE A 99 8.58 3.23 -9.02
CA ILE A 99 9.61 2.22 -8.78
C ILE A 99 10.96 2.87 -9.04
N PRO A 100 11.92 2.85 -8.08
CA PRO A 100 13.24 3.43 -8.29
C PRO A 100 13.95 2.82 -9.47
N ALA A 101 14.58 3.66 -10.28
CA ALA A 101 15.40 3.17 -11.37
C ALA A 101 16.67 2.50 -10.80
N TYR A 102 16.97 1.31 -11.31
CA TYR A 102 18.18 0.60 -10.93
C TYR A 102 19.42 1.45 -11.23
N LYS A 103 20.33 1.60 -10.25
CA LYS A 103 21.56 2.40 -10.32
C LYS A 103 21.39 3.94 -10.41
N ASN A 104 20.18 4.47 -10.44
CA ASN A 104 19.95 5.90 -10.39
C ASN A 104 18.80 6.25 -9.42
N PRO A 105 19.10 6.46 -8.15
CA PRO A 105 18.08 6.66 -7.12
C PRO A 105 17.33 8.01 -7.25
N GLN A 106 17.78 8.90 -8.12
CA GLN A 106 17.07 10.16 -8.38
C GLN A 106 16.00 10.02 -9.47
N ASN A 107 16.03 8.91 -10.21
CA ASN A 107 15.05 8.61 -11.24
C ASN A 107 14.15 7.46 -10.79
N ALA A 108 12.91 7.50 -11.23
CA ALA A 108 11.94 6.45 -10.99
C ALA A 108 11.10 6.19 -12.25
N TRP A 109 10.55 4.99 -12.30
CA TRP A 109 9.55 4.60 -13.26
C TRP A 109 8.17 4.81 -12.63
N LEU A 110 7.31 5.60 -13.27
CA LEU A 110 5.91 5.65 -12.91
C LEU A 110 5.21 4.48 -13.62
N VAL A 111 4.68 3.56 -12.83
CA VAL A 111 4.07 2.33 -13.33
C VAL A 111 2.64 2.19 -12.85
N PRO A 112 1.71 1.61 -13.65
CA PRO A 112 0.39 1.27 -13.17
C PRO A 112 0.48 0.16 -12.11
N ALA A 113 -0.29 0.29 -11.04
CA ALA A 113 -0.27 -0.65 -9.93
C ALA A 113 -1.65 -0.83 -9.31
N TRP A 114 -1.89 -2.04 -8.81
CA TRP A 114 -3.03 -2.37 -7.97
C TRP A 114 -2.65 -2.20 -6.50
N PHE A 115 -3.47 -1.47 -5.77
CA PHE A 115 -3.33 -1.23 -4.32
C PHE A 115 -4.40 -2.01 -3.59
N PHE A 116 -3.99 -2.83 -2.65
CA PHE A 116 -4.85 -3.64 -1.81
C PHE A 116 -4.66 -3.25 -0.36
N THR A 117 -5.76 -2.95 0.33
CA THR A 117 -5.76 -2.80 1.77
C THR A 117 -6.21 -4.14 2.36
N ILE A 118 -5.36 -4.73 3.19
CA ILE A 118 -5.62 -6.01 3.85
C ILE A 118 -6.01 -5.72 5.29
N SER A 119 -7.17 -6.20 5.69
CA SER A 119 -7.67 -6.13 7.06
C SER A 119 -7.46 -7.47 7.74
N GLU A 120 -6.77 -7.46 8.87
CA GLU A 120 -6.53 -8.65 9.68
C GLU A 120 -7.62 -8.82 10.72
N SER A 121 -8.09 -10.05 10.92
CA SER A 121 -9.02 -10.43 11.97
C SER A 121 -8.43 -11.52 12.84
N GLU A 122 -8.79 -11.52 14.12
CA GLU A 122 -8.36 -12.50 15.11
C GLU A 122 -9.59 -13.16 15.75
N ASP A 123 -9.62 -14.48 15.79
CA ASP A 123 -10.67 -15.25 16.45
C ASP A 123 -10.06 -16.20 17.48
N THR A 124 -10.28 -15.89 18.75
CA THR A 124 -9.84 -16.69 19.92
C THR A 124 -10.92 -17.58 20.47
N THR A 125 -12.10 -17.68 19.85
CA THR A 125 -13.24 -18.44 20.37
C THR A 125 -12.96 -19.94 20.42
N ALA A 126 -12.14 -20.46 19.53
CA ALA A 126 -11.75 -21.87 19.52
C ALA A 126 -10.87 -22.26 20.72
N GLU A 127 -10.10 -21.32 21.26
CA GLU A 127 -9.22 -21.51 22.41
C GLU A 127 -9.94 -21.23 23.74
N LEU A 128 -10.62 -20.09 23.82
CA LEU A 128 -11.18 -19.55 25.07
C LEU A 128 -12.68 -19.82 25.23
N GLY A 129 -13.32 -20.49 24.27
CA GLY A 129 -14.75 -20.79 24.29
C GLY A 129 -15.60 -19.49 24.42
N THR A 130 -16.49 -19.44 25.39
CA THR A 130 -17.37 -18.30 25.63
C THR A 130 -16.64 -17.03 26.10
N ALA A 131 -15.40 -17.15 26.58
CA ALA A 131 -14.56 -16.01 26.96
C ALA A 131 -13.75 -15.47 25.75
N GLY A 132 -13.69 -16.22 24.64
CA GLY A 132 -13.03 -15.80 23.42
C GLY A 132 -13.78 -14.68 22.73
N LYS A 133 -13.05 -13.94 21.89
CA LYS A 133 -13.57 -12.83 21.10
C LYS A 133 -13.16 -12.99 19.65
N LYS A 134 -14.04 -12.56 18.75
CA LYS A 134 -13.68 -12.28 17.37
C LYS A 134 -13.48 -10.77 17.23
N ILE A 135 -12.27 -10.38 16.80
CA ILE A 135 -11.90 -8.99 16.56
C ILE A 135 -11.67 -8.85 15.06
N GLU A 136 -12.45 -7.98 14.42
CA GLU A 136 -12.33 -7.71 12.99
C GLU A 136 -11.60 -6.39 12.77
N GLY A 137 -10.69 -6.37 11.78
CA GLY A 137 -10.02 -5.16 11.33
C GLY A 137 -9.10 -4.51 12.37
N TYR A 138 -8.50 -5.30 13.26
CA TYR A 138 -7.64 -4.75 14.29
C TYR A 138 -6.29 -4.29 13.77
N GLN A 139 -5.86 -4.82 12.62
CA GLN A 139 -4.65 -4.42 11.92
C GLN A 139 -4.92 -4.29 10.44
N THR A 140 -4.31 -3.29 9.83
CA THR A 140 -4.42 -3.02 8.40
C THR A 140 -3.04 -3.00 7.78
N ASP A 141 -2.85 -3.73 6.67
CA ASP A 141 -1.61 -3.76 5.90
C ASP A 141 -1.90 -3.43 4.43
N TYR A 142 -0.85 -3.10 3.69
CA TYR A 142 -0.95 -2.72 2.29
C TYR A 142 -0.10 -3.62 1.41
N ILE A 143 -0.72 -4.15 0.34
CA ILE A 143 -0.02 -4.88 -0.72
C ILE A 143 -0.19 -4.10 -2.01
N VAL A 144 0.92 -3.83 -2.69
CA VAL A 144 0.92 -3.17 -4.00
C VAL A 144 1.53 -4.11 -5.03
N LEU A 145 0.78 -4.35 -6.10
CA LEU A 145 1.21 -5.19 -7.21
C LEU A 145 1.31 -4.37 -8.50
N ASN A 146 2.38 -4.56 -9.24
CA ASN A 146 2.52 -4.00 -10.58
C ASN A 146 1.41 -4.56 -11.48
N ALA A 147 0.63 -3.67 -12.09
CA ALA A 147 -0.50 -4.09 -12.90
C ALA A 147 -0.10 -4.74 -14.24
N THR A 148 1.19 -4.68 -14.63
CA THR A 148 1.66 -5.23 -15.90
C THR A 148 2.23 -6.63 -15.81
N ASP A 149 2.82 -7.00 -14.66
CA ASP A 149 3.48 -8.29 -14.46
C ASP A 149 3.07 -9.01 -13.16
N GLY A 150 2.27 -8.35 -12.32
CA GLY A 150 1.84 -8.88 -11.03
C GLY A 150 2.93 -8.94 -9.96
N GLY A 151 4.10 -8.38 -10.24
CA GLY A 151 5.20 -8.32 -9.28
C GLY A 151 4.86 -7.42 -8.08
N ARG A 152 5.24 -7.86 -6.87
CA ARG A 152 5.04 -7.03 -5.67
C ARG A 152 5.96 -5.81 -5.72
N ILE A 153 5.36 -4.64 -5.54
CA ILE A 153 6.09 -3.40 -5.34
C ILE A 153 6.24 -3.23 -3.82
N GLY A 154 7.42 -3.56 -3.30
CA GLY A 154 7.69 -3.51 -1.86
C GLY A 154 8.17 -2.14 -1.41
N SER A 155 7.80 -1.75 -0.19
CA SER A 155 8.61 -0.81 0.58
C SER A 155 9.87 -1.55 1.01
N TYR A 156 11.04 -1.16 0.50
CA TYR A 156 12.31 -1.66 0.98
C TYR A 156 12.63 -1.02 2.36
N TRP A 157 11.91 -1.46 3.39
CA TRP A 157 12.32 -1.20 4.76
C TRP A 157 12.80 -2.52 5.37
N ARG A 158 14.07 -2.67 5.46
CA ARG A 158 14.77 -3.45 6.49
C ARG A 158 15.74 -2.52 7.17
#